data_9f4389bea6ada64a7053b41258b1a5d4
#
_entry.id   9f4389bea6ada64a7053b41258b1a5d4
#
_cell.length_a   1.000
_cell.length_b   1.000
_cell.length_c   1.000
_cell.angle_alpha   90.00
_cell.angle_beta   90.00
_cell.angle_gamma   90.00
#
_symmetry.space_group_name_H-M   'P 1'
#
loop_
_entity.id
_entity.type
_entity.pdbx_description
1 polymer ?
#
loop_
_entity_poly.entity_id
_entity_poly.type
_entity_poly.pdbx_seq_one_letter_code
_entity_poly.pdbx_strand_id
1 'polypeptide(L)'
;MNTDPMRVGELRTSQLLHTFGVGAIIDLPNVSVVVRGLEEWDKTNSALLKEDRLLDLVRRKVGDQVADLRTPPYTAPNANVYDEWTRVGVPVGAFPRWLRCTSCRMLASADSGAFPLLPDRYRPDRVRFVHECRGQGRKRPSAVPARFVLACESGHLDDFPWMYFVHKGVEPERGRTHTLTLTELGSSGEAANVLVMCSCGAKRSMAEAFGLDNALRNLPGCRGRHPHLGSFDGCANPTRSMLLGATNGWFPTQIRVFSLPEADTALADAVARNWTYLRPLTALSKDTAKGPITGMTFWPELDQYGYDKVWDAMRTKAGEDVPSAPKVDGDEEVDVAGPEWEAFTRPETVTLPDFTTQRTATPRKFADRLERVVLVPRLREVSALYGFTRIDAPEFDVVSTDAERVAPLSKKPPTWVPCAEQRGEGVFLKFREDPLAVWEASPAVRQREKRLEAGHERWRANRLRGASPSVGRPVRPPRRPADPPGT
;
A
#
# COMPACT_ATOMS: atom_id res chain seq x y z
N MET A 1 -12.52 -27.55 3.84
CA MET A 1 -11.43 -26.78 3.20
C MET A 1 -10.65 -27.74 2.33
N ASN A 2 -10.81 -27.65 1.02
CA ASN A 2 -10.07 -28.48 0.07
C ASN A 2 -8.66 -27.88 -0.06
N THR A 3 -7.72 -28.32 0.77
CA THR A 3 -6.33 -27.85 0.68
C THR A 3 -5.69 -28.56 -0.52
N ASP A 4 -5.61 -27.88 -1.62
CA ASP A 4 -4.81 -28.31 -2.76
C ASP A 4 -3.38 -28.56 -2.26
N PRO A 5 -2.86 -29.81 -2.34
CA PRO A 5 -1.55 -30.17 -1.81
C PRO A 5 -0.39 -29.43 -2.50
N MET A 6 -0.66 -28.74 -3.60
CA MET A 6 0.33 -27.98 -4.38
C MET A 6 0.44 -26.52 -3.95
N ARG A 7 -0.43 -26.01 -3.06
CA ARG A 7 -0.44 -24.62 -2.62
C ARG A 7 -0.14 -24.53 -1.12
N VAL A 8 0.75 -23.61 -0.74
CA VAL A 8 1.07 -23.31 0.66
C VAL A 8 -0.01 -22.46 1.30
N GLY A 9 -0.68 -21.67 0.49
CA GLY A 9 -1.76 -20.75 0.85
C GLY A 9 -2.21 -20.00 -0.38
N GLU A 10 -3.30 -19.27 -0.25
CA GLU A 10 -3.85 -18.43 -1.29
C GLU A 10 -4.06 -17.02 -0.76
N LEU A 11 -3.53 -16.03 -1.47
CA LEU A 11 -3.75 -14.61 -1.19
C LEU A 11 -4.67 -14.03 -2.26
N ARG A 12 -5.67 -13.29 -1.83
CA ARG A 12 -6.49 -12.49 -2.74
C ARG A 12 -5.67 -11.31 -3.26
N THR A 13 -5.95 -10.85 -4.48
CA THR A 13 -5.29 -9.69 -5.08
C THR A 13 -5.35 -8.45 -4.17
N SER A 14 -6.48 -8.21 -3.51
CA SER A 14 -6.63 -7.12 -2.54
C SER A 14 -5.72 -7.27 -1.31
N GLN A 15 -5.45 -8.48 -0.84
CA GLN A 15 -4.52 -8.69 0.28
C GLN A 15 -3.08 -8.32 -0.08
N LEU A 16 -2.70 -8.49 -1.35
CA LEU A 16 -1.39 -8.07 -1.86
C LEU A 16 -1.23 -6.55 -1.95
N LEU A 17 -2.33 -5.80 -1.86
CA LEU A 17 -2.28 -4.34 -1.77
C LEU A 17 -2.40 -3.84 -0.33
N HIS A 18 -3.21 -4.50 0.49
CA HIS A 18 -3.61 -3.94 1.79
C HIS A 18 -2.86 -4.55 2.98
N THR A 19 -2.28 -5.76 2.84
CA THR A 19 -1.71 -6.50 3.98
C THR A 19 -0.37 -7.15 3.66
N PHE A 20 -0.23 -7.76 2.48
CA PHE A 20 0.90 -8.59 2.10
C PHE A 20 1.53 -8.14 0.77
N GLY A 21 1.65 -6.81 0.57
CA GLY A 21 2.27 -6.24 -0.63
C GLY A 21 3.79 -6.37 -0.65
N VAL A 22 4.40 -5.78 -1.68
CA VAL A 22 5.86 -5.71 -1.80
C VAL A 22 6.50 -5.25 -0.48
N GLY A 23 7.50 -5.99 -0.02
CA GLY A 23 8.19 -5.70 1.24
C GLY A 23 7.50 -6.20 2.51
N ALA A 24 6.27 -6.71 2.44
CA ALA A 24 5.60 -7.33 3.59
C ALA A 24 6.25 -8.67 3.93
N ILE A 25 6.22 -9.02 5.22
CA ILE A 25 6.64 -10.34 5.71
C ILE A 25 5.40 -11.23 5.79
N ILE A 26 5.52 -12.44 5.29
CA ILE A 26 4.49 -13.47 5.34
C ILE A 26 5.04 -14.70 6.06
N ASP A 27 4.33 -15.15 7.08
CA ASP A 27 4.65 -16.40 7.76
C ASP A 27 3.95 -17.56 7.03
N LEU A 28 4.76 -18.36 6.34
CA LEU A 28 4.34 -19.64 5.79
C LEU A 28 4.49 -20.75 6.85
N PRO A 29 3.93 -21.93 6.66
CA PRO A 29 3.86 -22.94 7.72
C PRO A 29 5.19 -23.30 8.42
N ASN A 30 6.33 -23.19 7.72
CA ASN A 30 7.63 -23.52 8.27
C ASN A 30 8.75 -22.51 7.98
N VAL A 31 8.43 -21.44 7.23
CA VAL A 31 9.39 -20.41 6.85
C VAL A 31 8.71 -19.05 6.83
N SER A 32 9.41 -17.99 7.23
CA SER A 32 8.97 -16.62 6.97
C SER A 32 9.64 -16.10 5.71
N VAL A 33 8.90 -15.33 4.96
CA VAL A 33 9.34 -14.79 3.67
C VAL A 33 9.00 -13.30 3.55
N VAL A 34 9.77 -12.58 2.75
CA VAL A 34 9.45 -11.20 2.33
C VAL A 34 8.98 -11.22 0.88
N VAL A 35 7.92 -10.50 0.57
CA VAL A 35 7.43 -10.32 -0.80
C VAL A 35 8.43 -9.47 -1.57
N ARG A 36 8.86 -9.98 -2.74
CA ARG A 36 9.89 -9.38 -3.57
C ARG A 36 9.39 -8.17 -4.36
N GLY A 37 10.35 -7.40 -4.88
CA GLY A 37 10.09 -6.19 -5.67
C GLY A 37 9.38 -6.45 -6.98
N LEU A 38 8.77 -5.40 -7.55
CA LEU A 38 7.97 -5.49 -8.78
C LEU A 38 8.76 -5.97 -10.01
N GLU A 39 10.08 -5.85 -10.00
CA GLU A 39 10.94 -6.36 -11.08
C GLU A 39 10.87 -7.89 -11.23
N GLU A 40 10.55 -8.57 -10.13
CA GLU A 40 10.46 -10.04 -10.10
C GLU A 40 9.03 -10.55 -10.37
N TRP A 41 8.04 -9.65 -10.43
CA TRP A 41 6.64 -10.04 -10.64
C TRP A 41 6.36 -10.29 -12.12
N ASP A 42 5.74 -11.42 -12.42
CA ASP A 42 5.33 -11.75 -13.78
C ASP A 42 4.05 -11.00 -14.17
N LYS A 43 4.17 -10.15 -15.21
CA LYS A 43 3.04 -9.38 -15.75
C LYS A 43 2.08 -10.22 -16.60
N THR A 44 2.45 -11.42 -17.02
CA THR A 44 1.65 -12.25 -17.93
C THR A 44 0.28 -12.58 -17.31
N ASN A 45 0.25 -12.77 -15.99
CA ASN A 45 -0.95 -13.11 -15.24
C ASN A 45 -1.55 -11.90 -14.50
N SER A 46 -1.27 -10.69 -14.95
CA SER A 46 -1.79 -9.43 -14.40
C SER A 46 -2.78 -8.82 -15.38
N ALA A 47 -3.96 -8.44 -14.90
CA ALA A 47 -4.93 -7.70 -15.72
C ALA A 47 -4.62 -6.20 -15.71
N LEU A 48 -4.80 -5.54 -16.84
CA LEU A 48 -4.75 -4.08 -16.95
C LEU A 48 -6.05 -3.50 -16.35
N LEU A 49 -5.92 -2.52 -15.47
CA LEU A 49 -7.04 -1.74 -14.96
C LEU A 49 -7.01 -0.34 -15.59
N LYS A 50 -8.10 0.04 -16.21
CA LYS A 50 -8.28 1.38 -16.77
C LYS A 50 -8.93 2.28 -15.72
N GLU A 51 -8.22 3.31 -15.30
CA GLU A 51 -8.68 4.39 -14.43
C GLU A 51 -7.73 5.56 -14.62
N ASP A 52 -8.02 6.41 -15.60
CA ASP A 52 -7.10 7.46 -16.05
C ASP A 52 -6.82 8.48 -14.94
N ARG A 53 -7.83 8.85 -14.17
CA ARG A 53 -7.68 9.75 -13.02
C ARG A 53 -6.71 9.19 -11.98
N LEU A 54 -6.79 7.91 -11.67
CA LEU A 54 -5.86 7.26 -10.75
C LEU A 54 -4.46 7.19 -11.33
N LEU A 55 -4.33 6.90 -12.63
CA LEU A 55 -3.04 6.82 -13.29
C LEU A 55 -2.31 8.17 -13.25
N ASP A 56 -3.01 9.26 -13.48
CA ASP A 56 -2.43 10.61 -13.40
C ASP A 56 -1.98 10.96 -11.98
N LEU A 57 -2.76 10.60 -10.96
CA LEU A 57 -2.38 10.77 -9.57
C LEU A 57 -1.13 9.96 -9.20
N VAL A 58 -1.05 8.73 -9.68
CA VAL A 58 0.12 7.86 -9.46
C VAL A 58 1.36 8.44 -10.16
N ARG A 59 1.22 8.94 -11.40
CA ARG A 59 2.32 9.60 -12.12
C ARG A 59 2.88 10.79 -11.38
N ARG A 60 2.05 11.63 -10.81
CA ARG A 60 2.49 12.76 -9.97
C ARG A 60 3.27 12.34 -8.73
N LYS A 61 2.99 11.17 -8.16
CA LYS A 61 3.68 10.64 -6.96
C LYS A 61 4.94 9.83 -7.27
N VAL A 62 4.89 9.05 -8.34
CA VAL A 62 5.92 8.04 -8.66
C VAL A 62 6.76 8.48 -9.86
N GLY A 63 6.16 9.23 -10.79
CA GLY A 63 6.80 9.75 -12.00
C GLY A 63 6.08 9.33 -13.28
N ASP A 64 6.28 10.09 -14.34
CA ASP A 64 5.60 9.95 -15.64
C ASP A 64 5.91 8.62 -16.36
N GLN A 65 6.94 7.90 -15.93
CA GLN A 65 7.30 6.59 -16.49
C GLN A 65 6.28 5.50 -16.18
N VAL A 66 5.32 5.74 -15.25
CA VAL A 66 4.25 4.79 -14.98
C VAL A 66 3.26 4.80 -16.13
N ALA A 67 3.26 3.71 -16.90
CA ALA A 67 2.38 3.54 -18.06
C ALA A 67 1.06 2.84 -17.68
N ASP A 68 1.12 1.88 -16.75
CA ASP A 68 0.04 0.95 -16.50
C ASP A 68 -0.35 0.86 -15.02
N LEU A 69 -1.65 0.72 -14.78
CA LEU A 69 -2.22 0.20 -13.54
C LEU A 69 -2.58 -1.28 -13.77
N ARG A 70 -2.05 -2.20 -12.96
CA ARG A 70 -2.27 -3.65 -13.13
C ARG A 70 -2.65 -4.34 -11.84
N THR A 71 -3.48 -5.37 -11.94
CA THR A 71 -3.70 -6.25 -10.80
C THR A 71 -2.40 -6.98 -10.43
N PRO A 72 -2.19 -7.36 -9.16
CA PRO A 72 -1.20 -8.38 -8.84
C PRO A 72 -1.43 -9.65 -9.67
N PRO A 73 -0.38 -10.45 -9.94
CA PRO A 73 -0.54 -11.73 -10.62
C PRO A 73 -1.55 -12.61 -9.91
N TYR A 74 -2.47 -13.19 -10.65
CA TYR A 74 -3.50 -14.08 -10.11
C TYR A 74 -3.73 -15.30 -11.00
N THR A 75 -4.18 -16.37 -10.38
CA THR A 75 -4.58 -17.59 -11.09
C THR A 75 -6.09 -17.55 -11.30
N ALA A 76 -6.54 -17.70 -12.55
CA ALA A 76 -7.97 -17.77 -12.84
C ALA A 76 -8.64 -18.97 -12.10
N PRO A 77 -9.88 -18.84 -11.62
CA PRO A 77 -10.56 -19.90 -10.88
C PRO A 77 -10.66 -21.24 -11.64
N ASN A 78 -10.70 -21.19 -12.96
CA ASN A 78 -10.85 -22.35 -13.83
C ASN A 78 -9.50 -22.85 -14.40
N ALA A 79 -8.38 -22.32 -13.91
CA ALA A 79 -7.08 -22.72 -14.40
C ALA A 79 -6.74 -24.14 -13.95
N ASN A 80 -6.14 -24.92 -14.86
CA ASN A 80 -5.67 -26.24 -14.53
C ASN A 80 -4.48 -26.13 -13.58
N VAL A 81 -4.61 -26.68 -12.37
CA VAL A 81 -3.57 -26.65 -11.32
C VAL A 81 -2.25 -27.33 -11.72
N TYR A 82 -2.25 -28.12 -12.79
CA TYR A 82 -1.07 -28.78 -13.32
C TYR A 82 -0.30 -27.96 -14.35
N ASP A 83 -0.87 -26.86 -14.83
CA ASP A 83 -0.20 -25.99 -15.76
C ASP A 83 0.98 -25.27 -15.08
N GLU A 84 2.09 -25.09 -15.78
CA GLU A 84 3.30 -24.48 -15.21
C GLU A 84 3.04 -23.06 -14.67
N TRP A 85 2.27 -22.27 -15.39
CA TRP A 85 1.95 -20.89 -15.00
C TRP A 85 1.08 -20.79 -13.75
N THR A 86 0.33 -21.82 -13.36
CA THR A 86 -0.44 -21.81 -12.12
C THR A 86 0.46 -21.93 -10.89
N ARG A 87 1.73 -22.28 -11.08
CA ARG A 87 2.74 -22.36 -10.02
C ARG A 87 3.54 -21.06 -9.88
N VAL A 88 3.39 -20.13 -10.83
CA VAL A 88 4.01 -18.82 -10.77
C VAL A 88 3.08 -17.89 -9.99
N GLY A 89 3.44 -17.64 -8.75
CA GLY A 89 2.76 -16.66 -7.88
C GLY A 89 3.55 -15.37 -7.75
N VAL A 90 3.27 -14.64 -6.69
CA VAL A 90 4.07 -13.48 -6.29
C VAL A 90 5.40 -13.99 -5.71
N PRO A 91 6.56 -13.54 -6.25
CA PRO A 91 7.87 -13.99 -5.79
C PRO A 91 8.13 -13.59 -4.35
N VAL A 92 8.72 -14.50 -3.60
CA VAL A 92 9.08 -14.29 -2.18
C VAL A 92 10.51 -14.74 -1.92
N GLY A 93 11.14 -14.17 -0.90
CA GLY A 93 12.48 -14.56 -0.43
C GLY A 93 12.47 -14.88 1.05
N ALA A 94 13.26 -15.88 1.48
CA ALA A 94 13.36 -16.21 2.91
C ALA A 94 13.90 -15.01 3.71
N PHE A 95 13.13 -14.58 4.70
CA PHE A 95 13.47 -13.49 5.62
C PHE A 95 12.72 -13.66 6.95
N PRO A 96 13.35 -13.44 8.13
CA PRO A 96 14.77 -13.09 8.30
C PRO A 96 15.71 -14.25 7.89
N ARG A 97 16.97 -13.91 7.68
CA ARG A 97 18.01 -14.89 7.35
C ARG A 97 18.56 -15.62 8.59
N TRP A 98 18.32 -15.10 9.79
CA TRP A 98 18.72 -15.73 11.02
C TRP A 98 17.65 -16.72 11.52
N LEU A 99 18.10 -17.95 11.80
CA LEU A 99 17.27 -19.08 12.17
C LEU A 99 17.69 -19.64 13.53
N ARG A 100 16.74 -20.22 14.26
CA ARG A 100 16.95 -20.91 15.52
C ARG A 100 16.57 -22.39 15.40
N CYS A 101 17.46 -23.29 15.79
CA CYS A 101 17.13 -24.70 15.90
C CYS A 101 16.14 -24.95 17.05
N THR A 102 15.06 -25.68 16.78
CA THR A 102 14.04 -26.00 17.80
C THR A 102 14.52 -26.99 18.87
N SER A 103 15.61 -27.72 18.62
CA SER A 103 16.16 -28.71 19.55
C SER A 103 17.34 -28.16 20.37
N CYS A 104 18.45 -27.80 19.74
CA CYS A 104 19.66 -27.35 20.44
C CYS A 104 19.72 -25.85 20.68
N ARG A 105 18.72 -25.07 20.19
CA ARG A 105 18.61 -23.60 20.32
C ARG A 105 19.71 -22.81 19.63
N MET A 106 20.56 -23.48 18.83
CA MET A 106 21.57 -22.79 18.02
C MET A 106 20.92 -21.71 17.17
N LEU A 107 21.52 -20.52 17.19
CA LEU A 107 21.09 -19.35 16.42
C LEU A 107 22.20 -19.03 15.41
N ALA A 108 21.89 -19.10 14.12
CA ALA A 108 22.84 -18.83 13.05
C ALA A 108 22.14 -18.30 11.81
N SER A 109 22.90 -17.64 10.92
CA SER A 109 22.40 -17.23 9.61
C SER A 109 22.15 -18.46 8.73
N ALA A 110 21.11 -18.42 7.90
CA ALA A 110 20.90 -19.40 6.84
C ALA A 110 22.10 -19.51 5.88
N ASP A 111 22.86 -18.42 5.72
CA ASP A 111 24.04 -18.36 4.87
C ASP A 111 25.27 -19.05 5.48
N SER A 112 25.21 -19.41 6.77
CA SER A 112 26.31 -20.13 7.45
C SER A 112 26.43 -21.62 7.05
N GLY A 113 25.46 -22.15 6.30
CA GLY A 113 25.40 -23.57 5.98
C GLY A 113 24.92 -24.48 7.11
N ALA A 114 24.74 -23.95 8.34
CA ALA A 114 24.27 -24.74 9.49
C ALA A 114 22.82 -25.24 9.35
N PHE A 115 22.02 -24.58 8.53
CA PHE A 115 20.60 -24.85 8.34
C PHE A 115 20.26 -25.06 6.87
N PRO A 116 20.51 -26.25 6.29
CA PRO A 116 20.11 -26.54 4.93
C PRO A 116 18.59 -26.46 4.78
N LEU A 117 18.13 -25.86 3.66
CA LEU A 117 16.75 -25.86 3.26
C LEU A 117 16.41 -27.23 2.66
N LEU A 118 15.38 -27.87 3.16
CA LEU A 118 14.81 -29.06 2.55
C LEU A 118 13.66 -28.64 1.64
N PRO A 119 13.88 -28.63 0.32
CA PRO A 119 12.82 -28.36 -0.64
C PRO A 119 11.90 -29.57 -0.73
N ASP A 120 10.63 -29.32 -0.95
CA ASP A 120 9.67 -30.34 -1.35
C ASP A 120 8.90 -29.80 -2.58
N ARG A 121 9.20 -30.35 -3.75
CA ARG A 121 8.63 -29.88 -5.01
C ARG A 121 7.12 -30.13 -5.12
N TYR A 122 6.65 -31.19 -4.46
CA TYR A 122 5.24 -31.61 -4.52
C TYR A 122 4.43 -31.14 -3.32
N ARG A 123 5.10 -30.80 -2.23
CA ARG A 123 4.47 -30.35 -0.99
C ARG A 123 5.18 -29.10 -0.47
N PRO A 124 4.91 -27.92 -1.09
CA PRO A 124 5.52 -26.65 -0.69
C PRO A 124 5.28 -26.32 0.80
N ASP A 125 4.17 -26.78 1.37
CA ASP A 125 3.85 -26.70 2.79
C ASP A 125 4.86 -27.41 3.70
N ARG A 126 5.68 -28.33 3.16
CA ARG A 126 6.72 -29.07 3.89
C ARG A 126 8.11 -28.47 3.74
N VAL A 127 8.30 -27.48 2.90
CA VAL A 127 9.58 -26.76 2.76
C VAL A 127 9.96 -26.18 4.12
N ARG A 128 11.17 -26.50 4.61
CA ARG A 128 11.67 -26.06 5.91
C ARG A 128 13.19 -26.07 5.98
N PHE A 129 13.74 -25.26 6.83
CA PHE A 129 15.13 -25.37 7.25
C PHE A 129 15.27 -26.46 8.33
N VAL A 130 16.38 -27.17 8.32
CA VAL A 130 16.68 -28.24 9.29
C VAL A 130 18.08 -28.11 9.85
N HIS A 131 18.32 -28.76 11.00
CA HIS A 131 19.62 -28.79 11.63
C HIS A 131 20.02 -30.24 11.94
N GLU A 132 21.31 -30.61 11.81
CA GLU A 132 21.82 -31.94 12.00
C GLU A 132 22.37 -32.19 13.42
N CYS A 133 21.94 -31.46 14.44
CA CYS A 133 22.49 -31.53 15.79
C CYS A 133 22.25 -32.86 16.54
N ARG A 134 21.45 -33.76 15.98
CA ARG A 134 21.16 -35.07 16.57
C ARG A 134 21.96 -36.24 15.99
N GLY A 135 22.88 -35.95 15.05
CA GLY A 135 23.67 -36.93 14.34
C GLY A 135 22.97 -37.58 13.14
N GLN A 136 23.75 -38.29 12.33
CA GLN A 136 23.27 -38.96 11.11
C GLN A 136 22.24 -40.03 11.44
N GLY A 137 21.25 -40.21 10.57
CA GLY A 137 20.21 -41.24 10.70
C GLY A 137 19.06 -40.89 11.66
N ARG A 138 19.12 -39.77 12.40
CA ARG A 138 18.03 -39.31 13.27
C ARG A 138 17.19 -38.24 12.60
N LYS A 139 15.91 -38.11 13.00
CA LYS A 139 15.03 -37.06 12.52
C LYS A 139 15.66 -35.68 12.77
N ARG A 140 15.91 -34.93 11.70
CA ARG A 140 16.48 -33.59 11.75
C ARG A 140 15.47 -32.61 12.36
N PRO A 141 15.79 -31.91 13.47
CA PRO A 141 14.91 -30.87 13.99
C PRO A 141 14.79 -29.69 13.00
N SER A 142 13.64 -29.06 12.99
CA SER A 142 13.43 -27.83 12.19
C SER A 142 14.20 -26.67 12.78
N ALA A 143 14.69 -25.81 11.91
CA ALA A 143 15.15 -24.47 12.26
C ALA A 143 14.08 -23.47 11.84
N VAL A 144 13.67 -22.63 12.78
CA VAL A 144 12.60 -21.63 12.60
C VAL A 144 13.19 -20.22 12.54
N PRO A 145 12.53 -19.28 11.88
CA PRO A 145 12.98 -17.89 11.85
C PRO A 145 13.21 -17.32 13.26
N ALA A 146 14.31 -16.62 13.44
CA ALA A 146 14.51 -15.81 14.64
C ALA A 146 13.56 -14.61 14.56
N ARG A 147 12.63 -14.52 15.51
CA ARG A 147 11.46 -13.63 15.42
C ARG A 147 11.72 -12.15 15.64
N PHE A 148 12.98 -11.74 15.74
CA PHE A 148 13.36 -10.33 15.92
C PHE A 148 14.05 -9.82 14.67
N VAL A 149 13.65 -8.62 14.26
CA VAL A 149 14.20 -7.88 13.11
C VAL A 149 14.45 -6.44 13.50
N LEU A 150 15.21 -5.70 12.70
CA LEU A 150 15.37 -4.27 12.81
C LEU A 150 14.60 -3.54 11.71
N ALA A 151 13.97 -2.43 12.06
CA ALA A 151 13.40 -1.50 11.10
C ALA A 151 13.75 -0.06 11.46
N CYS A 152 13.64 0.85 10.50
CA CYS A 152 13.71 2.29 10.71
C CYS A 152 12.50 3.01 10.08
N GLU A 153 12.33 4.29 10.39
CA GLU A 153 11.19 5.08 9.91
C GLU A 153 11.21 5.36 8.40
N SER A 154 12.37 5.20 7.72
CA SER A 154 12.48 5.24 6.26
C SER A 154 12.15 3.90 5.58
N GLY A 155 11.41 3.01 6.24
CA GLY A 155 10.93 1.76 5.66
C GLY A 155 11.97 0.67 5.45
N HIS A 156 13.22 0.86 5.88
CA HIS A 156 14.26 -0.17 5.82
C HIS A 156 13.97 -1.30 6.82
N LEU A 157 14.41 -2.50 6.48
CA LEU A 157 14.23 -3.71 7.27
C LEU A 157 15.49 -4.56 7.20
N ASP A 158 15.95 -5.04 8.34
CA ASP A 158 17.16 -5.84 8.42
C ASP A 158 17.03 -7.00 9.40
N ASP A 159 17.88 -7.99 9.25
CA ASP A 159 18.07 -9.01 10.27
C ASP A 159 18.51 -8.37 11.58
N PHE A 160 18.10 -8.93 12.71
CA PHE A 160 18.58 -8.47 14.00
C PHE A 160 20.09 -8.74 14.12
N PRO A 161 20.89 -7.75 14.59
CA PRO A 161 22.35 -7.83 14.59
C PRO A 161 22.86 -8.64 15.81
N TRP A 162 22.61 -9.94 15.82
CA TRP A 162 22.81 -10.82 16.96
C TRP A 162 24.23 -10.77 17.54
N MET A 163 25.25 -10.80 16.68
CA MET A 163 26.66 -10.75 17.10
C MET A 163 26.99 -9.41 17.75
N TYR A 164 26.61 -8.31 17.12
CA TYR A 164 26.79 -6.95 17.65
C TYR A 164 26.09 -6.80 19.00
N PHE A 165 24.85 -7.25 19.07
CA PHE A 165 24.02 -7.07 20.26
C PHE A 165 24.55 -7.86 21.46
N VAL A 166 24.88 -9.14 21.33
CA VAL A 166 25.35 -9.97 22.45
C VAL A 166 26.70 -9.51 22.97
N HIS A 167 27.57 -8.97 22.11
CA HIS A 167 28.89 -8.45 22.47
C HIS A 167 28.89 -6.93 22.76
N LYS A 168 27.71 -6.31 22.88
CA LYS A 168 27.54 -4.88 23.25
C LYS A 168 28.30 -3.91 22.31
N GLY A 169 28.29 -4.19 21.01
CA GLY A 169 28.97 -3.37 20.00
C GLY A 169 30.46 -3.62 19.85
N VAL A 170 31.05 -4.50 20.67
CA VAL A 170 32.48 -4.87 20.56
C VAL A 170 32.61 -6.00 19.53
N GLU A 171 33.54 -5.84 18.59
CA GLU A 171 33.86 -6.94 17.66
C GLU A 171 34.41 -8.13 18.44
N PRO A 172 33.89 -9.35 18.22
CA PRO A 172 34.40 -10.53 18.86
C PRO A 172 35.82 -10.84 18.40
N GLU A 173 36.58 -11.49 19.26
CA GLU A 173 38.01 -11.82 19.04
C GLU A 173 38.21 -12.63 17.77
N ARG A 174 39.04 -12.16 16.86
CA ARG A 174 39.35 -12.85 15.60
C ARG A 174 40.08 -14.16 15.86
N GLY A 175 39.67 -15.22 15.16
CA GLY A 175 40.27 -16.56 15.29
C GLY A 175 39.57 -17.48 16.28
N ARG A 176 38.56 -17.01 17.00
CA ARG A 176 37.73 -17.82 17.87
C ARG A 176 36.36 -18.02 17.25
N THR A 177 35.87 -19.26 17.22
CA THR A 177 34.50 -19.54 16.73
C THR A 177 33.48 -19.08 17.76
N HIS A 178 32.59 -18.18 17.35
CA HIS A 178 31.50 -17.68 18.16
C HIS A 178 30.17 -18.32 17.73
N THR A 179 29.65 -19.24 18.56
CA THR A 179 28.35 -19.87 18.33
C THR A 179 27.32 -19.24 19.22
N LEU A 180 26.17 -18.81 18.63
CA LEU A 180 25.08 -18.21 19.37
C LEU A 180 23.99 -19.24 19.70
N THR A 181 23.36 -19.03 20.83
CA THR A 181 22.12 -19.71 21.22
C THR A 181 21.07 -18.72 21.65
N LEU A 182 19.81 -18.99 21.32
CA LEU A 182 18.66 -18.18 21.71
C LEU A 182 17.72 -19.03 22.57
N THR A 183 17.60 -18.66 23.83
CA THR A 183 16.81 -19.37 24.84
C THR A 183 15.63 -18.54 25.28
N GLU A 184 14.45 -19.12 25.32
CA GLU A 184 13.25 -18.55 25.90
C GLU A 184 13.02 -19.14 27.29
N LEU A 185 12.89 -18.28 28.29
CA LEU A 185 12.61 -18.65 29.67
C LEU A 185 11.11 -18.52 29.92
N GLY A 186 10.46 -19.60 30.30
CA GLY A 186 9.00 -19.64 30.48
C GLY A 186 8.19 -19.68 29.17
N SER A 187 6.89 -19.46 29.27
CA SER A 187 5.91 -19.59 28.18
C SER A 187 5.27 -18.26 27.74
N SER A 188 5.62 -17.14 28.37
CA SER A 188 4.95 -15.84 28.11
C SER A 188 5.28 -15.23 26.74
N GLY A 189 6.39 -15.64 26.12
CA GLY A 189 6.83 -15.07 24.84
C GLY A 189 7.33 -13.63 24.92
N GLU A 190 7.43 -13.05 26.10
CA GLU A 190 7.90 -11.68 26.32
C GLU A 190 9.40 -11.54 25.99
N ALA A 191 9.80 -10.40 25.45
CA ALA A 191 11.19 -10.11 25.14
C ALA A 191 12.12 -10.19 26.38
N ALA A 192 11.59 -9.86 27.56
CA ALA A 192 12.33 -9.96 28.84
C ALA A 192 12.77 -11.41 29.13
N ASN A 193 12.02 -12.38 28.67
CA ASN A 193 12.27 -13.79 28.90
C ASN A 193 13.10 -14.46 27.79
N VAL A 194 13.62 -13.68 26.85
CA VAL A 194 14.47 -14.17 25.75
C VAL A 194 15.92 -13.77 26.01
N LEU A 195 16.79 -14.75 26.08
CA LEU A 195 18.23 -14.59 26.32
C LEU A 195 19.03 -15.07 25.12
N VAL A 196 19.90 -14.21 24.59
CA VAL A 196 20.92 -14.59 23.63
C VAL A 196 22.26 -14.81 24.35
N MET A 197 22.95 -15.90 24.01
CA MET A 197 24.23 -16.27 24.59
C MET A 197 25.22 -16.64 23.50
N CYS A 198 26.50 -16.29 23.72
CA CYS A 198 27.61 -16.71 22.87
C CYS A 198 28.46 -17.75 23.58
N SER A 199 29.08 -18.66 22.82
CA SER A 199 30.03 -19.66 23.33
C SER A 199 31.24 -19.08 24.07
N CYS A 200 31.56 -17.78 23.88
CA CYS A 200 32.60 -17.06 24.62
C CYS A 200 32.19 -16.64 26.04
N GLY A 201 30.91 -16.88 26.44
CA GLY A 201 30.37 -16.46 27.73
C GLY A 201 29.57 -15.16 27.71
N ALA A 202 29.64 -14.36 26.64
CA ALA A 202 28.82 -13.16 26.51
C ALA A 202 27.31 -13.54 26.48
N LYS A 203 26.48 -12.79 27.20
CA LYS A 203 25.03 -13.00 27.25
C LYS A 203 24.29 -11.68 27.38
N ARG A 204 23.09 -11.63 26.81
CA ARG A 204 22.24 -10.42 26.88
C ARG A 204 20.75 -10.76 26.76
N SER A 205 19.91 -10.06 27.53
CA SER A 205 18.46 -10.19 27.43
C SER A 205 17.94 -9.36 26.27
N MET A 206 16.94 -9.89 25.57
CA MET A 206 16.25 -9.14 24.49
C MET A 206 15.45 -7.93 25.02
N ALA A 207 15.13 -7.87 26.30
CA ALA A 207 14.55 -6.66 26.90
C ALA A 207 15.41 -5.39 26.65
N GLU A 208 16.73 -5.56 26.57
CA GLU A 208 17.65 -4.46 26.31
C GLU A 208 17.64 -3.94 24.86
N ALA A 209 16.92 -4.63 23.96
CA ALA A 209 16.73 -4.22 22.58
C ALA A 209 15.41 -3.48 22.34
N PHE A 210 14.52 -3.42 23.34
CA PHE A 210 13.19 -2.82 23.22
C PHE A 210 13.06 -1.54 24.02
N GLY A 211 12.18 -0.65 23.53
CA GLY A 211 12.05 0.71 24.02
C GLY A 211 13.03 1.66 23.34
N LEU A 212 12.61 2.91 23.19
CA LEU A 212 13.34 3.91 22.42
C LEU A 212 14.76 4.15 22.94
N ASP A 213 14.89 4.38 24.24
CA ASP A 213 16.19 4.64 24.89
C ASP A 213 17.13 3.44 24.81
N ASN A 214 16.60 2.23 24.92
CA ASN A 214 17.40 1.02 24.80
C ASN A 214 17.83 0.78 23.34
N ALA A 215 16.96 1.01 22.39
CA ALA A 215 17.28 0.91 20.98
C ALA A 215 18.41 1.85 20.60
N LEU A 216 18.32 3.13 20.98
CA LEU A 216 19.37 4.12 20.71
C LEU A 216 20.73 3.78 21.32
N ARG A 217 20.74 3.18 22.52
CA ARG A 217 22.00 2.83 23.20
C ARG A 217 22.61 1.50 22.77
N ASN A 218 21.77 0.55 22.36
CA ASN A 218 22.14 -0.85 22.28
C ASN A 218 22.10 -1.43 20.86
N LEU A 219 21.51 -0.73 19.91
CA LEU A 219 21.40 -1.17 18.52
C LEU A 219 22.24 -0.30 17.60
N PRO A 220 22.76 -0.85 16.50
CA PRO A 220 23.47 -0.05 15.49
C PRO A 220 22.50 0.83 14.72
N GLY A 221 23.01 1.87 14.06
CA GLY A 221 22.27 2.67 13.10
C GLY A 221 21.76 1.83 11.91
N CYS A 222 20.81 2.38 11.18
CA CYS A 222 20.25 1.74 10.00
C CYS A 222 21.32 1.58 8.91
N ARG A 223 21.36 0.43 8.26
CA ARG A 223 22.22 0.14 7.11
C ARG A 223 21.56 0.43 5.76
N GLY A 224 20.32 0.93 5.77
CA GLY A 224 19.57 1.20 4.54
C GLY A 224 19.16 -0.05 3.76
N ARG A 225 18.96 -1.19 4.40
CA ARG A 225 18.66 -2.46 3.71
C ARG A 225 17.20 -2.53 3.28
N HIS A 226 16.99 -2.89 2.01
CA HIS A 226 15.72 -3.29 1.42
C HIS A 226 15.74 -4.79 1.08
N PRO A 227 15.36 -5.70 2.00
CA PRO A 227 15.45 -7.14 1.76
C PRO A 227 14.58 -7.60 0.59
N HIS A 228 13.47 -6.94 0.32
CA HIS A 228 12.58 -7.20 -0.80
C HIS A 228 13.19 -6.86 -2.17
N LEU A 229 14.12 -5.90 -2.21
CA LEU A 229 14.84 -5.51 -3.42
C LEU A 229 16.25 -6.12 -3.49
N GLY A 230 16.77 -6.61 -2.37
CA GLY A 230 18.17 -7.03 -2.29
C GLY A 230 19.16 -5.86 -2.51
N SER A 231 18.80 -4.65 -2.07
CA SER A 231 19.58 -3.42 -2.21
C SER A 231 19.81 -2.75 -0.85
N PHE A 232 20.68 -1.76 -0.86
CA PHE A 232 21.01 -0.92 0.29
C PHE A 232 21.03 0.53 -0.15
N ASP A 233 20.47 1.41 0.67
CA ASP A 233 20.48 2.86 0.48
C ASP A 233 21.26 3.52 1.62
N GLY A 234 21.68 4.77 1.44
CA GLY A 234 22.24 5.56 2.54
C GLY A 234 21.16 5.88 3.57
N CYS A 235 21.37 5.53 4.84
CA CYS A 235 20.45 5.87 5.92
C CYS A 235 21.20 6.08 7.23
N ALA A 236 20.86 7.15 7.94
CA ALA A 236 21.42 7.48 9.25
C ALA A 236 20.37 7.37 10.39
N ASN A 237 19.16 6.91 10.09
CA ASN A 237 18.10 6.83 11.08
C ASN A 237 18.37 5.77 12.13
N PRO A 238 17.97 6.00 13.39
CA PRO A 238 18.03 4.99 14.42
C PRO A 238 17.14 3.79 14.06
N THR A 239 17.60 2.60 14.46
CA THR A 239 16.83 1.36 14.28
C THR A 239 15.99 1.06 15.49
N ARG A 240 14.89 0.32 15.28
CA ARG A 240 14.04 -0.24 16.32
C ARG A 240 13.89 -1.74 16.14
N SER A 241 13.92 -2.46 17.26
CA SER A 241 13.57 -3.89 17.26
C SER A 241 12.08 -4.08 17.04
N MET A 242 11.76 -5.01 16.16
CA MET A 242 10.38 -5.44 15.90
C MET A 242 10.29 -6.95 15.96
N LEU A 243 9.10 -7.44 16.30
CA LEU A 243 8.76 -8.86 16.19
C LEU A 243 8.25 -9.17 14.78
N LEU A 244 8.54 -10.36 14.30
CA LEU A 244 7.85 -10.90 13.13
C LEU A 244 6.34 -10.94 13.40
N GLY A 245 5.54 -10.57 12.41
CA GLY A 245 4.09 -10.48 12.55
C GLY A 245 3.58 -9.27 13.33
N ALA A 246 4.47 -8.35 13.74
CA ALA A 246 4.03 -7.09 14.35
C ALA A 246 3.21 -6.27 13.35
N THR A 247 2.09 -5.72 13.81
CA THR A 247 1.16 -4.95 12.97
C THR A 247 1.77 -3.67 12.40
N ASN A 248 2.81 -3.15 13.03
CA ASN A 248 3.57 -2.00 12.55
C ASN A 248 4.76 -2.36 11.64
N GLY A 249 4.84 -3.60 11.19
CA GLY A 249 5.88 -4.07 10.29
C GLY A 249 5.70 -3.62 8.84
N TRP A 250 4.48 -3.28 8.43
CA TRP A 250 4.17 -2.87 7.07
C TRP A 250 2.83 -2.15 7.00
N PHE A 251 2.83 -0.96 6.38
CA PHE A 251 1.63 -0.19 6.11
C PHE A 251 1.63 0.23 4.63
N PRO A 252 0.59 -0.06 3.86
CA PRO A 252 0.51 0.34 2.47
C PRO A 252 0.40 1.86 2.33
N THR A 253 1.13 2.44 1.37
CA THR A 253 0.85 3.78 0.87
C THR A 253 0.09 3.66 -0.44
N GLN A 254 -1.14 4.14 -0.45
CA GLN A 254 -2.08 3.95 -1.54
C GLN A 254 -2.73 5.26 -1.95
N ILE A 255 -3.02 5.34 -3.24
CA ILE A 255 -3.96 6.33 -3.78
C ILE A 255 -5.24 5.57 -4.11
N ARG A 256 -6.38 6.13 -3.71
CA ARG A 256 -7.71 5.55 -3.94
C ARG A 256 -8.59 6.58 -4.61
N VAL A 257 -9.35 6.13 -5.57
CA VAL A 257 -10.35 6.95 -6.24
C VAL A 257 -11.62 6.13 -6.45
N PHE A 258 -12.76 6.78 -6.41
CA PHE A 258 -13.97 6.18 -6.95
C PHE A 258 -13.96 6.30 -8.47
N SER A 259 -14.31 5.24 -9.17
CA SER A 259 -14.57 5.29 -10.62
C SER A 259 -15.80 6.13 -10.86
N LEU A 260 -15.56 7.40 -11.11
CA LEU A 260 -16.62 8.32 -11.46
C LEU A 260 -16.90 8.22 -12.96
N PRO A 261 -18.14 8.49 -13.38
CA PRO A 261 -18.38 8.77 -14.77
C PRO A 261 -17.58 10.03 -15.12
N GLU A 262 -16.50 9.88 -15.83
CA GLU A 262 -15.98 11.04 -16.54
C GLU A 262 -17.07 11.51 -17.48
N ALA A 263 -17.45 12.78 -17.37
CA ALA A 263 -18.37 13.35 -18.33
C ALA A 263 -17.85 13.12 -19.75
N ASP A 264 -16.53 13.04 -19.89
CA ASP A 264 -15.85 12.78 -21.16
C ASP A 264 -15.90 11.31 -21.61
N THR A 265 -15.86 10.30 -20.72
CA THR A 265 -16.02 8.88 -21.13
C THR A 265 -17.44 8.58 -21.56
N ALA A 266 -18.44 9.05 -20.83
CA ALA A 266 -19.85 8.89 -21.23
C ALA A 266 -20.14 9.62 -22.54
N LEU A 267 -19.55 10.79 -22.74
CA LEU A 267 -19.59 11.52 -23.99
C LEU A 267 -18.83 10.79 -25.10
N ALA A 268 -17.61 10.30 -24.83
CA ALA A 268 -16.81 9.56 -25.79
C ALA A 268 -17.51 8.28 -26.22
N ASP A 269 -18.17 7.57 -25.30
CA ASP A 269 -18.98 6.37 -25.62
C ASP A 269 -20.22 6.71 -26.43
N ALA A 270 -20.92 7.81 -26.09
CA ALA A 270 -22.06 8.29 -26.86
C ALA A 270 -21.64 8.71 -28.28
N VAL A 271 -20.52 9.41 -28.42
CA VAL A 271 -19.91 9.74 -29.72
C VAL A 271 -19.47 8.47 -30.45
N ALA A 272 -18.91 7.47 -29.72
CA ALA A 272 -18.49 6.23 -30.34
C ALA A 272 -19.65 5.38 -30.88
N ARG A 273 -20.76 5.30 -30.14
CA ARG A 273 -21.98 4.62 -30.59
C ARG A 273 -22.54 5.23 -31.89
N ASN A 274 -22.44 6.53 -32.01
CA ASN A 274 -22.99 7.27 -33.14
C ASN A 274 -21.94 7.66 -34.19
N TRP A 275 -20.72 7.07 -34.11
CA TRP A 275 -19.55 7.47 -34.90
C TRP A 275 -19.76 7.39 -36.40
N THR A 276 -20.48 6.38 -36.89
CA THR A 276 -20.76 6.21 -38.32
C THR A 276 -21.45 7.44 -38.93
N TYR A 277 -22.30 8.11 -38.14
CA TYR A 277 -23.02 9.31 -38.57
C TYR A 277 -22.24 10.62 -38.30
N LEU A 278 -21.45 10.64 -37.22
CA LEU A 278 -20.71 11.83 -36.80
C LEU A 278 -19.40 12.02 -37.58
N ARG A 279 -18.73 10.92 -37.94
CA ARG A 279 -17.43 10.94 -38.63
C ARG A 279 -17.40 11.84 -39.89
N PRO A 280 -18.36 11.78 -40.82
CA PRO A 280 -18.32 12.61 -42.04
C PRO A 280 -18.37 14.11 -41.71
N LEU A 281 -18.97 14.49 -40.56
CA LEU A 281 -19.16 15.89 -40.18
C LEU A 281 -17.89 16.51 -39.55
N THR A 282 -16.90 15.70 -39.16
CA THR A 282 -15.61 16.20 -38.64
C THR A 282 -14.79 16.91 -39.73
N ALA A 283 -15.09 16.68 -41.00
CA ALA A 283 -14.49 17.44 -42.13
C ALA A 283 -15.02 18.85 -42.30
N LEU A 284 -16.12 19.21 -41.63
CA LEU A 284 -16.72 20.53 -41.67
C LEU A 284 -16.12 21.44 -40.58
N SER A 285 -16.37 22.75 -40.68
CA SER A 285 -16.09 23.66 -39.59
C SER A 285 -17.10 23.45 -38.43
N LYS A 286 -16.72 23.83 -37.19
CA LYS A 286 -17.56 23.72 -36.01
C LYS A 286 -18.94 24.32 -36.18
N ASP A 287 -19.01 25.53 -36.76
CA ASP A 287 -20.26 26.23 -36.97
C ASP A 287 -21.10 25.60 -38.07
N THR A 288 -20.47 25.09 -39.12
CA THR A 288 -21.16 24.45 -40.24
C THR A 288 -21.73 23.06 -39.84
N ALA A 289 -21.05 22.35 -38.99
CA ALA A 289 -21.47 21.01 -38.52
C ALA A 289 -22.59 21.09 -37.48
N LYS A 290 -22.78 22.23 -36.81
CA LYS A 290 -23.74 22.40 -35.71
C LYS A 290 -25.16 22.02 -36.11
N GLY A 291 -25.69 22.61 -37.19
CA GLY A 291 -27.04 22.31 -37.66
C GLY A 291 -27.28 20.84 -38.00
N PRO A 292 -26.45 20.23 -38.83
CA PRO A 292 -26.53 18.79 -39.11
C PRO A 292 -26.47 17.89 -37.86
N ILE A 293 -25.57 18.16 -36.90
CA ILE A 293 -25.42 17.34 -35.68
C ILE A 293 -26.65 17.50 -34.78
N THR A 294 -27.08 18.71 -34.51
CA THR A 294 -28.24 18.99 -33.62
C THR A 294 -29.57 18.55 -34.22
N GLY A 295 -29.64 18.35 -35.55
CA GLY A 295 -30.81 17.77 -36.21
C GLY A 295 -30.91 16.26 -36.23
N MET A 296 -29.93 15.55 -35.69
CA MET A 296 -29.94 14.07 -35.68
C MET A 296 -30.86 13.50 -34.60
N THR A 297 -31.45 12.36 -34.88
CA THR A 297 -32.41 11.69 -33.97
C THR A 297 -31.83 11.32 -32.62
N PHE A 298 -30.51 11.11 -32.53
CA PHE A 298 -29.79 10.79 -31.30
C PHE A 298 -29.22 12.04 -30.60
N TRP A 299 -29.43 13.25 -31.15
CA TRP A 299 -28.92 14.47 -30.53
C TRP A 299 -29.39 14.67 -29.07
N PRO A 300 -30.63 14.35 -28.66
CA PRO A 300 -31.04 14.46 -27.27
C PRO A 300 -30.15 13.70 -26.28
N GLU A 301 -29.49 12.62 -26.72
CA GLU A 301 -28.51 11.89 -25.91
C GLU A 301 -27.20 12.68 -25.73
N LEU A 302 -26.82 13.48 -26.71
CA LEU A 302 -25.59 14.27 -26.72
C LEU A 302 -25.78 15.69 -26.18
N ASP A 303 -27.00 16.23 -26.26
CA ASP A 303 -27.32 17.64 -25.89
C ASP A 303 -27.00 17.95 -24.42
N GLN A 304 -27.15 16.95 -23.54
CA GLN A 304 -26.79 17.08 -22.12
C GLN A 304 -25.33 17.47 -21.86
N TYR A 305 -24.43 17.20 -22.79
CA TYR A 305 -23.00 17.56 -22.69
C TYR A 305 -22.70 18.92 -23.28
N GLY A 306 -23.60 19.47 -24.07
CA GLY A 306 -23.42 20.70 -24.81
C GLY A 306 -22.62 20.51 -26.11
N TYR A 307 -22.99 21.31 -27.15
CA TYR A 307 -22.43 21.15 -28.50
C TYR A 307 -20.89 21.25 -28.53
N ASP A 308 -20.31 22.18 -27.77
CA ASP A 308 -18.87 22.41 -27.79
C ASP A 308 -18.08 21.18 -27.35
N LYS A 309 -18.49 20.55 -26.26
CA LYS A 309 -17.85 19.32 -25.77
C LYS A 309 -18.07 18.13 -26.72
N VAL A 310 -19.25 18.01 -27.30
CA VAL A 310 -19.52 16.96 -28.33
C VAL A 310 -18.60 17.15 -29.52
N TRP A 311 -18.44 18.38 -30.01
CA TRP A 311 -17.53 18.68 -31.10
C TRP A 311 -16.07 18.31 -30.76
N ASP A 312 -15.58 18.71 -29.59
CA ASP A 312 -14.22 18.40 -29.14
C ASP A 312 -13.98 16.89 -29.02
N ALA A 313 -14.95 16.16 -28.47
CA ALA A 313 -14.90 14.69 -28.40
C ALA A 313 -14.89 14.04 -29.79
N MET A 314 -15.63 14.58 -30.74
CA MET A 314 -15.60 14.12 -32.14
C MET A 314 -14.23 14.36 -32.79
N ARG A 315 -13.61 15.50 -32.57
CA ARG A 315 -12.28 15.85 -33.10
C ARG A 315 -11.19 14.96 -32.48
N THR A 316 -11.21 14.77 -31.17
CA THR A 316 -10.31 13.84 -30.47
C THR A 316 -10.42 12.43 -31.04
N LYS A 317 -11.65 11.94 -31.28
CA LYS A 317 -11.86 10.61 -31.90
C LYS A 317 -11.42 10.54 -33.36
N ALA A 318 -11.45 11.64 -34.09
CA ALA A 318 -10.95 11.72 -35.46
C ALA A 318 -9.41 11.70 -35.52
N GLY A 319 -8.71 11.75 -34.42
CA GLY A 319 -7.24 11.78 -34.34
C GLY A 319 -6.64 13.18 -34.51
N GLU A 320 -7.43 14.23 -34.31
CA GLU A 320 -6.95 15.60 -34.35
C GLU A 320 -6.52 16.03 -32.95
N ASP A 321 -5.39 16.72 -32.84
CA ASP A 321 -4.95 17.36 -31.60
C ASP A 321 -5.92 18.48 -31.19
N VAL A 322 -6.82 18.14 -30.30
CA VAL A 322 -7.59 19.16 -29.57
C VAL A 322 -6.68 19.61 -28.42
N PRO A 323 -6.49 20.91 -28.20
CA PRO A 323 -5.73 21.40 -27.07
C PRO A 323 -6.35 20.77 -25.80
N SER A 324 -5.63 19.85 -25.21
CA SER A 324 -5.96 19.36 -23.86
C SER A 324 -6.07 20.56 -22.95
N ALA A 325 -7.00 20.52 -22.02
CA ALA A 325 -7.05 21.51 -20.93
C ALA A 325 -5.62 21.74 -20.40
N PRO A 326 -5.24 23.00 -20.08
CA PRO A 326 -3.87 23.33 -19.74
C PRO A 326 -3.39 22.35 -18.66
N LYS A 327 -2.27 21.66 -18.94
CA LYS A 327 -1.54 20.96 -17.89
C LYS A 327 -1.27 22.02 -16.83
N VAL A 328 -1.84 21.82 -15.66
CA VAL A 328 -1.56 22.67 -14.51
C VAL A 328 -0.11 22.36 -14.14
N ASP A 329 0.81 23.17 -14.68
CA ASP A 329 2.21 23.19 -14.27
C ASP A 329 2.25 23.89 -12.91
N GLY A 330 2.54 23.13 -11.88
CA GLY A 330 2.77 23.68 -10.55
C GLY A 330 2.39 22.68 -9.45
N ASP A 331 2.99 22.88 -8.29
CA ASP A 331 2.71 22.24 -7.00
C ASP A 331 1.24 22.44 -6.48
N GLU A 332 0.26 22.54 -7.37
CA GLU A 332 -1.13 22.59 -6.96
C GLU A 332 -1.54 21.20 -6.43
N GLU A 333 -1.97 21.23 -5.19
CA GLU A 333 -2.57 20.12 -4.49
C GLU A 333 -3.72 19.53 -5.33
N VAL A 334 -3.57 18.29 -5.78
CA VAL A 334 -4.58 17.65 -6.62
C VAL A 334 -5.81 17.43 -5.76
N ASP A 335 -6.86 18.12 -6.05
CA ASP A 335 -8.16 17.86 -5.42
C ASP A 335 -8.74 16.55 -5.91
N VAL A 336 -8.52 15.50 -5.12
CA VAL A 336 -9.09 14.15 -5.35
C VAL A 336 -10.56 14.12 -4.96
N ALA A 337 -10.93 14.90 -3.95
CA ALA A 337 -12.25 14.85 -3.33
C ALA A 337 -13.29 15.70 -4.07
N GLY A 338 -12.88 16.80 -4.73
CA GLY A 338 -13.79 17.70 -5.44
C GLY A 338 -14.64 16.99 -6.51
N PRO A 339 -14.04 16.29 -7.48
CA PRO A 339 -14.80 15.55 -8.48
C PRO A 339 -15.74 14.48 -7.87
N GLU A 340 -15.34 13.84 -6.77
CA GLU A 340 -16.16 12.88 -6.05
C GLU A 340 -17.34 13.57 -5.35
N TRP A 341 -17.08 14.68 -4.70
CA TRP A 341 -18.10 15.53 -4.09
C TRP A 341 -19.13 15.99 -5.12
N GLU A 342 -18.69 16.50 -6.27
CA GLU A 342 -19.58 16.90 -7.36
C GLU A 342 -20.44 15.75 -7.87
N ALA A 343 -19.85 14.56 -8.07
CA ALA A 343 -20.58 13.39 -8.55
C ALA A 343 -21.69 12.95 -7.57
N PHE A 344 -21.45 13.00 -6.26
CA PHE A 344 -22.45 12.67 -5.26
C PHE A 344 -23.48 13.78 -5.03
N THR A 345 -23.13 15.04 -5.30
CA THR A 345 -24.02 16.18 -5.07
C THR A 345 -24.81 16.63 -6.30
N ARG A 346 -24.53 16.06 -7.48
CA ARG A 346 -25.30 16.36 -8.71
C ARG A 346 -26.80 16.18 -8.51
N PRO A 347 -27.65 17.03 -9.17
CA PRO A 347 -29.10 16.89 -9.06
C PRO A 347 -29.65 15.64 -9.74
N GLU A 348 -29.02 15.12 -10.76
CA GLU A 348 -29.48 14.01 -11.57
C GLU A 348 -29.14 12.66 -10.92
N THR A 349 -29.98 11.65 -11.16
CA THR A 349 -29.66 10.26 -10.88
C THR A 349 -28.68 9.78 -11.95
N VAL A 350 -27.55 9.24 -11.52
CA VAL A 350 -26.55 8.60 -12.41
C VAL A 350 -26.80 7.11 -12.41
N THR A 351 -26.85 6.49 -13.59
CA THR A 351 -26.99 5.02 -13.74
C THR A 351 -25.96 4.52 -14.71
N LEU A 352 -24.80 4.14 -14.19
CA LEU A 352 -23.69 3.56 -14.94
C LEU A 352 -23.29 2.20 -14.36
N PRO A 353 -22.60 1.35 -15.10
CA PRO A 353 -22.21 0.02 -14.63
C PRO A 353 -21.42 0.03 -13.32
N ASP A 354 -20.54 1.01 -13.15
CA ASP A 354 -19.60 1.12 -12.03
C ASP A 354 -19.96 2.23 -11.03
N PHE A 355 -20.94 3.09 -11.36
CA PHE A 355 -21.37 4.18 -10.50
C PHE A 355 -22.86 4.46 -10.68
N THR A 356 -23.65 4.21 -9.64
CA THR A 356 -25.09 4.48 -9.66
C THR A 356 -25.46 5.25 -8.40
N THR A 357 -26.18 6.36 -8.57
CA THR A 357 -26.70 7.16 -7.46
C THR A 357 -28.22 7.19 -7.50
N GLN A 358 -28.83 7.14 -6.33
CA GLN A 358 -30.29 7.27 -6.16
C GLN A 358 -30.57 8.22 -5.00
N ARG A 359 -31.27 9.30 -5.26
CA ARG A 359 -31.73 10.19 -4.20
C ARG A 359 -32.81 9.53 -3.38
N THR A 360 -32.74 9.73 -2.07
CA THR A 360 -33.82 9.36 -1.17
C THR A 360 -34.23 10.54 -0.30
N ALA A 361 -35.46 10.52 0.19
CA ALA A 361 -35.94 11.52 1.11
C ALA A 361 -35.10 11.50 2.40
N THR A 362 -34.65 12.67 2.85
CA THR A 362 -33.99 12.78 4.14
C THR A 362 -34.96 12.34 5.26
N PRO A 363 -34.57 11.39 6.13
CA PRO A 363 -35.42 10.95 7.21
C PRO A 363 -35.84 12.12 8.10
N ARG A 364 -37.13 12.24 8.43
CA ARG A 364 -37.70 13.37 9.19
C ARG A 364 -36.93 13.68 10.47
N LYS A 365 -36.44 12.63 11.16
CA LYS A 365 -35.67 12.76 12.42
C LYS A 365 -34.34 13.52 12.24
N PHE A 366 -33.78 13.58 11.04
CA PHE A 366 -32.49 14.18 10.75
C PHE A 366 -32.57 15.32 9.72
N ALA A 367 -33.79 15.75 9.35
CA ALA A 367 -33.99 16.78 8.33
C ALA A 367 -33.45 18.16 8.74
N ASP A 368 -33.28 18.39 10.03
CA ASP A 368 -32.64 19.57 10.63
C ASP A 368 -31.11 19.57 10.47
N ARG A 369 -30.49 18.43 10.26
CA ARG A 369 -29.02 18.25 10.20
C ARG A 369 -28.50 17.81 8.84
N LEU A 370 -29.29 17.03 8.11
CA LEU A 370 -28.93 16.51 6.80
C LEU A 370 -29.62 17.31 5.71
N GLU A 371 -28.83 17.83 4.78
CA GLU A 371 -29.31 18.48 3.57
C GLU A 371 -29.77 17.45 2.54
N ARG A 372 -28.97 16.37 2.41
CA ARG A 372 -29.20 15.37 1.37
C ARG A 372 -28.74 13.99 1.80
N VAL A 373 -29.49 12.98 1.33
CA VAL A 373 -29.11 11.56 1.44
C VAL A 373 -29.14 10.98 0.04
N VAL A 374 -28.03 10.36 -0.37
CA VAL A 374 -27.90 9.68 -1.66
C VAL A 374 -27.52 8.23 -1.41
N LEU A 375 -28.32 7.31 -1.90
CA LEU A 375 -27.98 5.90 -1.93
C LEU A 375 -27.05 5.65 -3.14
N VAL A 376 -26.03 4.87 -2.95
CA VAL A 376 -25.06 4.51 -3.99
C VAL A 376 -25.07 2.98 -4.13
N PRO A 377 -26.06 2.42 -4.86
CA PRO A 377 -26.21 0.96 -4.99
C PRO A 377 -25.11 0.31 -5.81
N ARG A 378 -24.32 1.09 -6.52
CA ARG A 378 -23.11 0.61 -7.23
C ARG A 378 -22.03 1.66 -7.11
N LEU A 379 -20.89 1.23 -6.56
CA LEU A 379 -19.70 2.03 -6.40
C LEU A 379 -18.50 1.15 -6.66
N ARG A 380 -17.65 1.57 -7.58
CA ARG A 380 -16.35 0.96 -7.82
C ARG A 380 -15.26 1.88 -7.27
N GLU A 381 -14.46 1.37 -6.36
CA GLU A 381 -13.23 2.00 -5.87
C GLU A 381 -12.03 1.31 -6.51
N VAL A 382 -11.08 2.07 -7.00
CA VAL A 382 -9.80 1.56 -7.48
C VAL A 382 -8.70 2.13 -6.60
N SER A 383 -7.85 1.25 -6.08
CA SER A 383 -6.71 1.60 -5.24
C SER A 383 -5.41 1.16 -5.89
N ALA A 384 -4.40 2.02 -5.89
CA ALA A 384 -3.05 1.75 -6.38
C ALA A 384 -2.05 1.81 -5.22
N LEU A 385 -1.20 0.79 -5.12
CA LEU A 385 -0.10 0.74 -4.17
C LEU A 385 1.13 1.39 -4.82
N TYR A 386 1.68 2.46 -4.22
CA TYR A 386 2.87 3.11 -4.75
C TYR A 386 4.11 2.99 -3.84
N GLY A 387 3.93 2.48 -2.62
CA GLY A 387 4.99 2.25 -1.64
C GLY A 387 4.44 1.69 -0.35
N PHE A 388 5.23 1.72 0.69
CA PHE A 388 4.81 1.33 2.04
C PHE A 388 5.67 2.02 3.09
N THR A 389 5.17 2.12 4.33
CA THR A 389 5.92 2.59 5.49
C THR A 389 6.08 1.49 6.53
N ARG A 390 6.98 1.69 7.49
CA ARG A 390 7.18 0.82 8.66
C ARG A 390 7.20 1.65 9.93
N ILE A 391 6.95 1.01 11.06
CA ILE A 391 6.93 1.58 12.41
C ILE A 391 5.69 2.44 12.62
N ASP A 392 5.46 3.44 11.79
CA ASP A 392 4.31 4.32 11.84
C ASP A 392 3.53 4.26 10.52
N ALA A 393 2.21 4.25 10.62
CA ALA A 393 1.33 4.34 9.47
C ALA A 393 1.57 5.65 8.69
N PRO A 394 1.35 5.65 7.35
CA PRO A 394 1.33 6.90 6.59
C PRO A 394 0.23 7.81 7.11
N GLU A 395 0.44 9.12 7.03
CA GLU A 395 -0.61 10.08 7.33
C GLU A 395 -1.76 9.89 6.32
N PHE A 396 -3.00 10.11 6.77
CA PHE A 396 -4.19 9.87 5.93
C PHE A 396 -4.29 10.83 4.74
N ASP A 397 -3.53 11.91 4.76
CA ASP A 397 -3.46 12.84 3.66
C ASP A 397 -2.59 12.26 2.53
N VAL A 398 -3.23 11.95 1.42
CA VAL A 398 -2.62 11.37 0.21
C VAL A 398 -1.46 12.23 -0.32
N VAL A 399 -1.50 13.53 -0.04
CA VAL A 399 -0.53 14.51 -0.55
C VAL A 399 0.65 14.71 0.38
N SER A 400 0.48 14.52 1.68
CA SER A 400 1.45 14.90 2.71
C SER A 400 2.34 13.76 3.22
N THR A 401 2.21 12.53 2.71
CA THR A 401 3.10 11.44 3.12
C THR A 401 4.52 11.80 2.73
N ASP A 402 5.35 11.99 3.74
CA ASP A 402 6.76 12.32 3.61
C ASP A 402 7.47 11.28 2.72
N ALA A 403 7.92 11.70 1.54
CA ALA A 403 8.52 10.80 0.55
C ALA A 403 9.74 10.03 1.12
N GLU A 404 10.46 10.61 2.09
CA GLU A 404 11.62 9.99 2.74
C GLU A 404 11.25 8.77 3.61
N ARG A 405 9.98 8.62 3.97
CA ARG A 405 9.48 7.51 4.78
C ARG A 405 8.92 6.37 3.95
N VAL A 406 8.64 6.61 2.69
CA VAL A 406 8.01 5.62 1.80
C VAL A 406 9.08 4.74 1.18
N ALA A 407 9.07 3.47 1.53
CA ALA A 407 9.94 2.48 0.91
C ALA A 407 9.47 2.17 -0.52
N PRO A 408 10.41 2.06 -1.48
CA PRO A 408 10.09 1.83 -2.88
C PRO A 408 9.62 0.39 -3.14
N LEU A 409 8.79 0.22 -4.16
CA LEU A 409 8.33 -1.11 -4.60
C LEU A 409 9.31 -1.80 -5.55
N SER A 410 10.29 -1.06 -6.09
CA SER A 410 11.24 -1.55 -7.10
C SER A 410 12.57 -0.81 -7.00
N LYS A 411 13.66 -1.42 -7.50
CA LYS A 411 15.00 -0.81 -7.54
C LYS A 411 15.06 0.38 -8.49
N LYS A 412 14.37 0.28 -9.61
CA LYS A 412 14.27 1.33 -10.61
C LYS A 412 12.87 1.94 -10.55
N PRO A 413 12.69 3.19 -10.97
CA PRO A 413 11.37 3.77 -11.09
C PRO A 413 10.41 2.82 -11.84
N PRO A 414 9.29 2.40 -11.24
CA PRO A 414 8.43 1.38 -11.82
C PRO A 414 7.68 1.93 -13.04
N THR A 415 7.51 1.10 -14.07
CA THR A 415 6.69 1.42 -15.25
C THR A 415 5.23 1.04 -15.07
N TRP A 416 4.89 0.42 -13.97
CA TRP A 416 3.53 0.04 -13.57
C TRP A 416 3.43 -0.07 -12.06
N VAL A 417 2.24 0.05 -11.53
CA VAL A 417 1.98 -0.16 -10.11
C VAL A 417 0.86 -1.19 -9.90
N PRO A 418 0.92 -1.99 -8.83
CA PRO A 418 -0.15 -2.92 -8.51
C PRO A 418 -1.37 -2.17 -8.00
N CYS A 419 -2.54 -2.54 -8.52
CA CYS A 419 -3.82 -1.98 -8.13
C CYS A 419 -4.90 -3.07 -7.98
N ALA A 420 -5.95 -2.73 -7.28
CA ALA A 420 -7.13 -3.58 -7.13
C ALA A 420 -8.38 -2.73 -7.21
N GLU A 421 -9.45 -3.34 -7.73
CA GLU A 421 -10.78 -2.77 -7.69
C GLU A 421 -11.59 -3.41 -6.57
N GLN A 422 -12.43 -2.61 -5.95
CA GLN A 422 -13.44 -3.05 -5.00
C GLN A 422 -14.78 -2.52 -5.45
N ARG A 423 -15.79 -3.38 -5.41
CA ARG A 423 -17.17 -3.01 -5.75
C ARG A 423 -18.03 -3.16 -4.52
N GLY A 424 -18.87 -2.18 -4.31
CA GLY A 424 -19.73 -2.13 -3.14
C GLY A 424 -20.90 -1.21 -3.35
N GLU A 425 -21.56 -0.95 -2.27
CA GLU A 425 -22.65 0.01 -2.13
C GLU A 425 -22.36 0.96 -0.98
N GLY A 426 -22.97 2.13 -0.99
CA GLY A 426 -22.76 3.14 0.03
C GLY A 426 -23.95 4.06 0.24
N VAL A 427 -23.81 4.92 1.22
CA VAL A 427 -24.72 6.03 1.49
C VAL A 427 -23.90 7.29 1.62
N PHE A 428 -24.18 8.28 0.78
CA PHE A 428 -23.59 9.61 0.90
C PHE A 428 -24.53 10.51 1.69
N LEU A 429 -24.00 11.21 2.69
CA LEU A 429 -24.72 12.13 3.56
C LEU A 429 -24.12 13.54 3.44
N LYS A 430 -24.91 14.50 2.98
CA LYS A 430 -24.54 15.93 3.00
C LYS A 430 -25.18 16.56 4.24
N PHE A 431 -24.32 17.10 5.11
CA PHE A 431 -24.77 17.82 6.29
C PHE A 431 -25.14 19.26 5.90
N ARG A 432 -26.07 19.87 6.67
CA ARG A 432 -26.33 21.30 6.59
C ARG A 432 -25.19 22.06 7.26
N GLU A 433 -24.75 23.16 6.65
CA GLU A 433 -23.58 23.92 7.12
C GLU A 433 -23.82 24.56 8.48
N ASP A 434 -24.99 25.23 8.69
CA ASP A 434 -25.27 25.90 9.95
C ASP A 434 -25.30 24.96 11.17
N PRO A 435 -26.02 23.82 11.15
CA PRO A 435 -25.97 22.85 12.26
C PRO A 435 -24.58 22.24 12.46
N LEU A 436 -23.81 22.06 11.40
CA LEU A 436 -22.45 21.53 11.47
C LEU A 436 -21.54 22.53 12.18
N ALA A 437 -21.58 23.81 11.78
CA ALA A 437 -20.81 24.88 12.42
C ALA A 437 -21.15 25.03 13.93
N VAL A 438 -22.44 24.93 14.29
CA VAL A 438 -22.86 24.92 15.71
C VAL A 438 -22.29 23.72 16.47
N TRP A 439 -22.29 22.54 15.84
CA TRP A 439 -21.74 21.33 16.44
C TRP A 439 -20.21 21.44 16.63
N GLU A 440 -19.47 21.92 15.64
CA GLU A 440 -18.02 22.16 15.71
C GLU A 440 -17.66 23.16 16.81
N ALA A 441 -18.46 24.22 16.97
CA ALA A 441 -18.27 25.21 18.01
C ALA A 441 -18.61 24.71 19.42
N SER A 442 -19.24 23.56 19.57
CA SER A 442 -19.69 23.06 20.87
C SER A 442 -18.52 22.73 21.81
N PRO A 443 -18.64 22.98 23.13
CA PRO A 443 -17.57 22.71 24.08
C PRO A 443 -17.08 21.27 24.08
N ALA A 444 -17.98 20.31 23.86
CA ALA A 444 -17.65 18.90 23.85
C ALA A 444 -16.77 18.53 22.64
N VAL A 445 -17.03 19.11 21.46
CA VAL A 445 -16.25 18.88 20.24
C VAL A 445 -14.89 19.54 20.39
N ARG A 446 -14.83 20.81 20.79
CA ARG A 446 -13.56 21.52 21.05
C ARG A 446 -12.69 20.82 22.09
N GLN A 447 -13.29 20.21 23.11
CA GLN A 447 -12.51 19.43 24.09
C GLN A 447 -11.92 18.17 23.48
N ARG A 448 -12.66 17.49 22.58
CA ARG A 448 -12.15 16.31 21.86
C ARG A 448 -11.04 16.69 20.89
N GLU A 449 -11.21 17.78 20.16
CA GLU A 449 -10.20 18.35 19.26
C GLU A 449 -8.89 18.62 20.01
N LYS A 450 -8.94 19.36 21.14
CA LYS A 450 -7.77 19.60 21.99
C LYS A 450 -7.09 18.32 22.50
N ARG A 451 -7.87 17.28 22.83
CA ARG A 451 -7.31 15.98 23.22
C ARG A 451 -6.61 15.28 22.07
N LEU A 452 -7.16 15.38 20.87
CA LEU A 452 -6.58 14.81 19.66
C LEU A 452 -5.27 15.54 19.31
N GLU A 453 -5.28 16.88 19.31
CA GLU A 453 -4.09 17.71 19.09
C GLU A 453 -2.99 17.40 20.11
N ALA A 454 -3.32 17.37 21.41
CA ALA A 454 -2.36 17.00 22.45
C ALA A 454 -1.86 15.55 22.32
N GLY A 455 -2.67 14.66 21.74
CA GLY A 455 -2.25 13.31 21.38
C GLY A 455 -1.24 13.30 20.24
N HIS A 456 -1.50 14.05 19.20
CA HIS A 456 -0.60 14.23 18.06
C HIS A 456 0.71 14.90 18.44
N GLU A 457 0.66 15.95 19.27
CA GLU A 457 1.86 16.61 19.78
C GLU A 457 2.76 15.66 20.60
N ARG A 458 2.16 14.86 21.47
CA ARG A 458 2.90 13.84 22.24
C ARG A 458 3.51 12.79 21.34
N TRP A 459 2.78 12.34 20.33
CA TRP A 459 3.28 11.39 19.33
C TRP A 459 4.44 11.99 18.53
N ARG A 460 4.30 13.24 18.05
CA ARG A 460 5.39 13.97 17.36
C ARG A 460 6.60 14.18 18.26
N ALA A 461 6.41 14.58 19.51
CA ALA A 461 7.50 14.78 20.47
C ALA A 461 8.26 13.48 20.78
N ASN A 462 7.55 12.36 20.91
CA ASN A 462 8.17 11.05 21.10
C ASN A 462 8.94 10.59 19.85
N ARG A 463 8.45 10.92 18.67
CA ARG A 463 9.10 10.65 17.41
C ARG A 463 10.40 11.45 17.23
N LEU A 464 10.36 12.75 17.55
CA LEU A 464 11.53 13.64 17.47
C LEU A 464 12.63 13.28 18.49
N ARG A 465 12.30 12.72 19.64
CA ARG A 465 13.30 12.21 20.60
C ARG A 465 14.09 11.02 20.06
N GLY A 466 13.56 10.32 19.07
CA GLY A 466 14.23 9.19 18.41
C GLY A 466 15.00 9.55 17.13
N ALA A 467 14.84 10.76 16.62
CA ALA A 467 15.56 11.24 15.45
C ALA A 467 16.80 12.01 15.88
N SER A 468 17.96 11.71 15.27
CA SER A 468 19.15 12.58 15.40
C SER A 468 18.81 13.98 14.91
N PRO A 469 19.40 15.05 15.50
CA PRO A 469 19.12 16.43 15.12
C PRO A 469 19.75 16.79 13.78
N SER A 470 19.18 16.30 12.69
CA SER A 470 19.46 16.77 11.35
C SER A 470 18.17 17.24 10.71
N VAL A 471 18.03 18.56 10.71
CA VAL A 471 17.11 19.37 9.90
C VAL A 471 15.62 19.18 10.23
N GLY A 472 15.18 19.91 11.26
CA GLY A 472 13.76 20.18 11.47
C GLY A 472 13.21 21.14 10.43
N ARG A 473 12.38 20.65 9.52
CA ARG A 473 11.34 21.48 8.92
C ARG A 473 10.06 21.30 9.73
N PRO A 474 9.41 22.38 10.15
CA PRO A 474 8.12 22.28 10.83
C PRO A 474 7.09 21.70 9.85
N VAL A 475 6.51 20.57 10.21
CA VAL A 475 5.36 20.01 9.50
C VAL A 475 4.19 20.98 9.70
N ARG A 476 3.67 21.55 8.62
CA ARG A 476 2.44 22.35 8.65
C ARG A 476 1.27 21.46 9.06
N PRO A 477 0.39 21.92 9.94
CA PRO A 477 -0.87 21.23 10.19
C PRO A 477 -1.68 21.14 8.89
N PRO A 478 -2.51 20.09 8.72
CA PRO A 478 -3.37 19.96 7.56
C PRO A 478 -4.20 21.25 7.40
N ARG A 479 -4.15 21.84 6.21
CA ARG A 479 -4.99 22.99 5.88
C ARG A 479 -6.43 22.48 5.77
N ARG A 480 -7.35 23.24 6.32
CA ARG A 480 -8.79 23.09 6.03
C ARG A 480 -8.99 23.11 4.52
N PRO A 481 -9.95 22.34 3.97
CA PRO A 481 -10.37 22.52 2.59
C PRO A 481 -10.63 24.02 2.35
N ALA A 482 -10.16 24.53 1.22
CA ALA A 482 -10.39 25.92 0.84
C ALA A 482 -11.91 26.14 0.76
N ASP A 483 -12.38 27.25 1.34
CA ASP A 483 -13.76 27.69 1.18
C ASP A 483 -14.06 27.81 -0.32
N PRO A 484 -15.22 27.34 -0.80
CA PRO A 484 -15.61 27.51 -2.18
C PRO A 484 -15.65 29.03 -2.50
N PRO A 485 -15.27 29.44 -3.71
CA PRO A 485 -15.29 30.84 -4.08
C PRO A 485 -16.71 31.38 -3.93
N GLY A 486 -16.84 32.43 -3.12
CA GLY A 486 -18.11 33.09 -2.87
C GLY A 486 -18.72 33.60 -4.19
N THR A 487 -20.01 33.32 -4.39
CA THR A 487 -20.88 33.92 -5.39
C THR A 487 -21.13 35.38 -5.07
#